data_7a8974bc5dfc1eef950c87308ef6e84e
#
_entry.id   7a8974bc5dfc1eef950c87308ef6e84e
#
_cell.length_a   1.000
_cell.length_b   1.000
_cell.length_c   1.000
_cell.angle_alpha   90.00
_cell.angle_beta   90.00
_cell.angle_gamma   90.00
#
_symmetry.space_group_name_H-M   'P 1'
#
loop_
_entity.id
_entity.type
_entity.pdbx_description
1 polymer ?
#
loop_
_entity_poly.entity_id
_entity_poly.type
_entity_poly.pdbx_seq_one_letter_code
_entity_poly.pdbx_strand_id
1 'polypeptide(L)'
;SCKWCHNPEGLSPKPELMVRTARCKHCGRCMKPCDHPECQPFHRCIKACPDGLISICGKEWEASDLAEKLLKNADFFKSSGGGITISGGEPSMQADFAAELLSLIGKAGVHRCIETCGFTSGEKFEKLLDNLDFVMMDIKLADPEMHKKWCGVDNKPILENFRRLKESGKPHLIRVPLIPDITDTRENLAAIAKIVGDSEVELLGYNSFAGAKYEGVGRVYTLPDKKNNEIDLSLFRHAKLSK
;
A
#
# COMPACT_ATOMS: atom_id res chain seq x y z
N SER A 1 -9.74 -4.32 0.32
CA SER A 1 -9.81 -2.91 -0.11
C SER A 1 -10.40 -2.05 1.00
N CYS A 2 -9.52 -1.41 1.79
CA CYS A 2 -9.94 -0.55 2.90
C CYS A 2 -10.72 0.66 2.39
N LYS A 3 -11.79 1.05 3.11
CA LYS A 3 -12.63 2.20 2.74
C LYS A 3 -11.90 3.56 2.81
N TRP A 4 -10.75 3.61 3.49
CA TRP A 4 -9.88 4.78 3.61
C TRP A 4 -8.60 4.71 2.77
N CYS A 5 -8.53 3.85 1.76
CA CYS A 5 -7.30 3.63 1.01
C CYS A 5 -6.73 4.97 0.49
N HIS A 6 -5.48 5.27 0.78
CA HIS A 6 -4.82 6.50 0.29
C HIS A 6 -4.37 6.39 -1.16
N ASN A 7 -4.37 5.18 -1.72
CA ASN A 7 -3.98 4.91 -3.10
C ASN A 7 -5.09 4.13 -3.82
N PRO A 8 -6.25 4.77 -4.10
CA PRO A 8 -7.38 4.11 -4.75
C PRO A 8 -7.03 3.56 -6.13
N GLU A 9 -6.01 4.12 -6.80
CA GLU A 9 -5.42 3.63 -8.04
C GLU A 9 -4.76 2.24 -7.90
N GLY A 10 -4.40 1.83 -6.70
CA GLY A 10 -3.83 0.51 -6.39
C GLY A 10 -4.87 -0.54 -5.97
N LEU A 11 -6.16 -0.21 -5.96
CA LEU A 11 -7.22 -1.15 -5.58
C LEU A 11 -7.59 -2.12 -6.71
N SER A 12 -7.27 -1.79 -7.96
CA SER A 12 -7.45 -2.65 -9.11
C SER A 12 -6.15 -3.39 -9.45
N PRO A 13 -6.19 -4.69 -9.74
CA PRO A 13 -5.03 -5.41 -10.25
C PRO A 13 -4.73 -5.10 -11.72
N LYS A 14 -5.61 -4.36 -12.40
CA LYS A 14 -5.46 -3.96 -13.80
C LYS A 14 -5.15 -2.47 -13.90
N PRO A 15 -4.44 -2.04 -14.95
CA PRO A 15 -4.26 -0.62 -15.21
C PRO A 15 -5.59 0.13 -15.27
N GLU A 16 -5.63 1.32 -14.67
CA GLU A 16 -6.81 2.19 -14.63
C GLU A 16 -6.47 3.59 -15.15
N LEU A 17 -7.48 4.31 -15.65
CA LEU A 17 -7.31 5.72 -15.95
C LEU A 17 -7.37 6.56 -14.69
N MET A 18 -6.44 7.50 -14.59
CA MET A 18 -6.51 8.60 -13.64
C MET A 18 -6.74 9.92 -14.39
N VAL A 19 -7.73 10.66 -13.95
CA VAL A 19 -8.08 11.97 -14.51
C VAL A 19 -7.93 13.04 -13.42
N ARG A 20 -7.15 14.07 -13.67
CA ARG A 20 -7.05 15.23 -12.76
C ARG A 20 -8.27 16.13 -12.92
N THR A 21 -9.39 15.70 -12.34
CA THR A 21 -10.73 16.31 -12.52
C THR A 21 -10.79 17.76 -12.12
N ALA A 22 -10.13 18.14 -11.00
CA ALA A 22 -10.10 19.53 -10.52
C ALA A 22 -9.54 20.55 -11.53
N ARG A 23 -8.78 20.10 -12.54
CA ARG A 23 -8.23 20.96 -13.62
C ARG A 23 -8.94 20.75 -14.95
N CYS A 24 -9.92 19.85 -15.02
CA CYS A 24 -10.61 19.49 -16.26
C CYS A 24 -11.58 20.59 -16.69
N LYS A 25 -11.41 21.10 -17.92
CA LYS A 25 -12.30 22.11 -18.53
C LYS A 25 -13.53 21.50 -19.20
N HIS A 26 -13.75 20.20 -19.07
CA HIS A 26 -14.87 19.45 -19.64
C HIS A 26 -15.06 19.64 -21.17
N CYS A 27 -13.97 19.84 -21.92
CA CYS A 27 -14.01 20.12 -23.36
C CYS A 27 -14.44 18.93 -24.23
N GLY A 28 -14.60 17.72 -23.68
CA GLY A 28 -15.09 16.51 -24.34
C GLY A 28 -14.14 15.88 -25.37
N ARG A 29 -12.96 16.46 -25.65
CA ARG A 29 -12.05 15.93 -26.69
C ARG A 29 -11.63 14.48 -26.44
N CYS A 30 -11.39 14.12 -25.19
CA CYS A 30 -10.98 12.77 -24.81
C CYS A 30 -12.09 11.71 -24.91
N MET A 31 -13.35 12.14 -25.09
CA MET A 31 -14.50 11.24 -25.24
C MET A 31 -14.78 10.89 -26.71
N LYS A 32 -14.06 11.51 -27.64
CA LYS A 32 -14.18 11.21 -29.06
C LYS A 32 -13.48 9.86 -29.36
N PRO A 33 -14.03 9.05 -30.28
CA PRO A 33 -13.35 7.83 -30.74
C PRO A 33 -11.93 8.11 -31.21
N CYS A 34 -11.02 7.17 -30.94
CA CYS A 34 -9.66 7.20 -31.41
C CYS A 34 -9.15 5.79 -31.70
N ASP A 35 -8.13 5.66 -32.54
CA ASP A 35 -7.55 4.39 -32.96
C ASP A 35 -6.27 4.02 -32.19
N HIS A 36 -5.95 4.72 -31.10
CA HIS A 36 -4.79 4.41 -30.27
C HIS A 36 -5.03 3.12 -29.48
N PRO A 37 -4.21 2.06 -29.67
CA PRO A 37 -4.43 0.76 -29.00
C PRO A 37 -4.46 0.88 -27.46
N GLU A 38 -3.58 1.70 -26.89
CA GLU A 38 -3.51 1.94 -25.44
C GLU A 38 -4.74 2.61 -24.85
N CYS A 39 -5.56 3.25 -25.68
CA CYS A 39 -6.79 3.92 -25.25
C CYS A 39 -8.01 3.00 -25.26
N GLN A 40 -7.97 1.94 -26.09
CA GLN A 40 -9.14 1.08 -26.34
C GLN A 40 -9.73 0.44 -25.09
N PRO A 41 -8.93 -0.06 -24.12
CA PRO A 41 -9.49 -0.66 -22.90
C PRO A 41 -10.27 0.33 -22.03
N PHE A 42 -10.11 1.63 -22.23
CA PHE A 42 -10.65 2.67 -21.37
C PHE A 42 -11.76 3.49 -22.01
N HIS A 43 -12.06 3.28 -23.28
CA HIS A 43 -13.05 4.06 -24.04
C HIS A 43 -12.86 5.59 -23.90
N ARG A 44 -11.60 6.03 -23.72
CA ARG A 44 -11.24 7.43 -23.52
C ARG A 44 -9.86 7.71 -24.07
N CYS A 45 -9.73 8.69 -24.97
CA CYS A 45 -8.45 9.01 -25.56
C CYS A 45 -7.54 9.78 -24.58
N ILE A 46 -6.43 9.17 -24.20
CA ILE A 46 -5.44 9.72 -23.28
C ILE A 46 -4.68 10.88 -23.93
N LYS A 47 -4.40 10.77 -25.24
CA LYS A 47 -3.61 11.74 -26.01
C LYS A 47 -4.40 12.99 -26.41
N ALA A 48 -5.73 12.92 -26.43
CA ALA A 48 -6.56 14.04 -26.87
C ALA A 48 -6.74 15.14 -25.81
N CYS A 49 -6.25 14.96 -24.59
CA CYS A 49 -6.35 15.97 -23.55
C CYS A 49 -5.30 17.08 -23.79
N PRO A 50 -5.67 18.33 -24.12
CA PRO A 50 -4.71 19.40 -24.38
C PRO A 50 -3.90 19.81 -23.15
N ASP A 51 -4.45 19.59 -21.95
CA ASP A 51 -3.83 19.94 -20.67
C ASP A 51 -3.11 18.72 -20.02
N GLY A 52 -3.04 17.55 -20.71
CA GLY A 52 -2.34 16.36 -20.22
C GLY A 52 -2.87 15.80 -18.89
N LEU A 53 -4.19 15.91 -18.66
CA LEU A 53 -4.81 15.56 -17.36
C LEU A 53 -5.17 14.10 -17.22
N ILE A 54 -4.95 13.27 -18.24
CA ILE A 54 -5.31 11.86 -18.27
C ILE A 54 -4.05 11.02 -18.32
N SER A 55 -3.91 10.08 -17.41
CA SER A 55 -2.80 9.13 -17.36
C SER A 55 -3.31 7.72 -17.10
N ILE A 56 -2.51 6.73 -17.47
CA ILE A 56 -2.72 5.34 -17.06
C ILE A 56 -1.95 5.12 -15.77
N CYS A 57 -2.63 4.61 -14.74
CA CYS A 57 -2.01 4.08 -13.53
C CYS A 57 -1.82 2.58 -13.68
N GLY A 58 -0.63 2.12 -13.36
CA GLY A 58 -0.21 0.74 -13.54
C GLY A 58 0.48 0.52 -14.90
N LYS A 59 1.48 -0.33 -14.86
CA LYS A 59 2.21 -0.83 -16.01
C LYS A 59 2.64 -2.26 -15.72
N GLU A 60 2.48 -3.13 -16.69
CA GLU A 60 3.00 -4.49 -16.62
C GLU A 60 4.52 -4.49 -16.80
N TRP A 61 5.19 -5.30 -15.99
CA TRP A 61 6.64 -5.45 -15.98
C TRP A 61 7.02 -6.92 -15.86
N GLU A 62 8.07 -7.33 -16.56
CA GLU A 62 8.85 -8.50 -16.19
C GLU A 62 9.75 -8.14 -15.00
N ALA A 63 9.95 -9.09 -14.07
CA ALA A 63 10.74 -8.84 -12.86
C ALA A 63 12.18 -8.44 -13.17
N SER A 64 12.78 -9.05 -14.21
CA SER A 64 14.12 -8.72 -14.69
C SER A 64 14.23 -7.28 -15.18
N ASP A 65 13.28 -6.83 -16.01
CA ASP A 65 13.30 -5.49 -16.59
C ASP A 65 13.12 -4.41 -15.53
N LEU A 66 12.22 -4.70 -14.55
CA LEU A 66 12.01 -3.80 -13.42
C LEU A 66 13.24 -3.77 -12.52
N ALA A 67 13.87 -4.92 -12.25
CA ALA A 67 15.11 -4.98 -11.48
C ALA A 67 16.23 -4.17 -12.14
N GLU A 68 16.46 -4.35 -13.45
CA GLU A 68 17.44 -3.57 -14.21
C GLU A 68 17.21 -2.06 -14.06
N LYS A 69 15.95 -1.63 -14.20
CA LYS A 69 15.60 -0.22 -14.05
C LYS A 69 15.87 0.32 -12.65
N LEU A 70 15.52 -0.42 -11.61
CA LEU A 70 15.68 -0.02 -10.20
C LEU A 70 17.15 -0.01 -9.80
N LEU A 71 17.93 -0.99 -10.27
CA LEU A 71 19.34 -1.16 -9.95
C LEU A 71 20.26 -0.14 -10.63
N LYS A 72 19.77 0.71 -11.54
CA LYS A 72 20.54 1.85 -12.07
C LYS A 72 21.09 2.77 -10.97
N ASN A 73 20.45 2.78 -9.80
CA ASN A 73 20.88 3.55 -8.65
C ASN A 73 21.48 2.68 -7.52
N ALA A 74 21.90 1.45 -7.81
CA ALA A 74 22.37 0.50 -6.79
C ALA A 74 23.55 1.02 -5.96
N ASP A 75 24.53 1.69 -6.59
CA ASP A 75 25.68 2.24 -5.89
C ASP A 75 25.30 3.37 -4.93
N PHE A 76 24.30 4.19 -5.32
CA PHE A 76 23.75 5.21 -4.43
C PHE A 76 23.06 4.57 -3.21
N PHE A 77 22.24 3.53 -3.41
CA PHE A 77 21.59 2.83 -2.29
C PHE A 77 22.62 2.22 -1.33
N LYS A 78 23.67 1.57 -1.85
CA LYS A 78 24.72 0.96 -1.03
C LYS A 78 25.50 2.01 -0.24
N SER A 79 25.86 3.12 -0.87
CA SER A 79 26.67 4.17 -0.21
C SER A 79 25.89 4.97 0.83
N SER A 80 24.57 5.11 0.65
CA SER A 80 23.69 5.85 1.57
C SER A 80 23.08 4.97 2.69
N GLY A 81 23.31 3.65 2.68
CA GLY A 81 22.62 2.72 3.57
C GLY A 81 21.11 2.59 3.24
N GLY A 82 20.71 3.00 2.04
CA GLY A 82 19.35 2.94 1.55
C GLY A 82 19.00 1.58 0.91
N GLY A 83 17.85 1.53 0.26
CA GLY A 83 17.38 0.31 -0.38
C GLY A 83 16.15 0.53 -1.24
N ILE A 84 15.50 -0.56 -1.57
CA ILE A 84 14.26 -0.57 -2.35
C ILE A 84 13.14 -1.10 -1.47
N THR A 85 12.04 -0.33 -1.39
CA THR A 85 10.81 -0.74 -0.74
C THR A 85 9.76 -1.08 -1.78
N ILE A 86 9.25 -2.31 -1.74
CA ILE A 86 8.07 -2.69 -2.53
C ILE A 86 6.82 -2.30 -1.75
N SER A 87 5.97 -1.54 -2.40
CA SER A 87 4.70 -1.03 -1.86
C SER A 87 3.64 -1.02 -2.96
N GLY A 88 2.54 -0.32 -2.78
CA GLY A 88 1.53 -0.10 -3.83
C GLY A 88 0.12 -0.35 -3.36
N GLY A 89 -0.65 -1.25 -4.02
CA GLY A 89 -1.88 -1.82 -3.50
C GLY A 89 -1.55 -2.78 -2.35
N GLU A 90 -1.46 -4.07 -2.66
CA GLU A 90 -0.95 -5.08 -1.72
C GLU A 90 0.08 -5.97 -2.49
N PRO A 91 1.38 -5.81 -2.21
CA PRO A 91 2.42 -6.55 -2.93
C PRO A 91 2.29 -8.06 -2.82
N SER A 92 1.80 -8.56 -1.68
CA SER A 92 1.62 -9.99 -1.45
C SER A 92 0.56 -10.65 -2.35
N MET A 93 -0.29 -9.86 -3.01
CA MET A 93 -1.20 -10.35 -4.05
C MET A 93 -0.45 -10.82 -5.30
N GLN A 94 0.76 -10.32 -5.53
CA GLN A 94 1.67 -10.68 -6.61
C GLN A 94 2.96 -11.30 -6.03
N ALA A 95 2.82 -12.20 -5.07
CA ALA A 95 3.92 -12.74 -4.27
C ALA A 95 5.04 -13.37 -5.12
N ASP A 96 4.71 -14.06 -6.20
CA ASP A 96 5.70 -14.70 -7.06
C ASP A 96 6.56 -13.66 -7.79
N PHE A 97 5.94 -12.67 -8.41
CA PHE A 97 6.63 -11.54 -9.04
C PHE A 97 7.46 -10.76 -8.01
N ALA A 98 6.87 -10.45 -6.85
CA ALA A 98 7.55 -9.70 -5.81
C ALA A 98 8.78 -10.45 -5.26
N ALA A 99 8.67 -11.77 -5.03
CA ALA A 99 9.78 -12.59 -4.57
C ALA A 99 10.91 -12.68 -5.60
N GLU A 100 10.59 -12.83 -6.88
CA GLU A 100 11.57 -12.82 -7.98
C GLU A 100 12.29 -11.48 -8.06
N LEU A 101 11.56 -10.37 -8.06
CA LEU A 101 12.11 -9.02 -8.07
C LEU A 101 13.04 -8.77 -6.88
N LEU A 102 12.59 -9.12 -5.66
CA LEU A 102 13.38 -8.99 -4.43
C LEU A 102 14.66 -9.85 -4.48
N SER A 103 14.58 -11.06 -5.04
CA SER A 103 15.74 -11.92 -5.23
C SER A 103 16.79 -11.26 -6.14
N LEU A 104 16.36 -10.69 -7.27
CA LEU A 104 17.25 -9.97 -8.20
C LEU A 104 17.90 -8.74 -7.55
N ILE A 105 17.12 -7.96 -6.78
CA ILE A 105 17.63 -6.82 -6.01
C ILE A 105 18.66 -7.25 -4.96
N GLY A 106 18.37 -8.34 -4.23
CA GLY A 106 19.28 -8.88 -3.21
C GLY A 106 20.59 -9.39 -3.77
N LYS A 107 20.59 -10.06 -4.94
CA LYS A 107 21.81 -10.48 -5.66
C LYS A 107 22.73 -9.30 -5.99
N ALA A 108 22.16 -8.11 -6.17
CA ALA A 108 22.93 -6.89 -6.40
C ALA A 108 23.41 -6.23 -5.09
N GLY A 109 23.13 -6.81 -3.91
CA GLY A 109 23.55 -6.28 -2.60
C GLY A 109 22.78 -5.03 -2.16
N VAL A 110 21.57 -4.80 -2.66
CA VAL A 110 20.71 -3.67 -2.28
C VAL A 110 19.70 -4.14 -1.23
N HIS A 111 19.52 -3.35 -0.17
CA HIS A 111 18.59 -3.64 0.92
C HIS A 111 17.13 -3.67 0.44
N ARG A 112 16.36 -4.63 0.93
CA ARG A 112 15.02 -4.96 0.46
C ARG A 112 13.99 -4.82 1.56
N CYS A 113 13.00 -3.98 1.34
CA CYS A 113 11.89 -3.76 2.25
C CYS A 113 10.55 -3.99 1.54
N ILE A 114 9.53 -4.33 2.31
CA ILE A 114 8.14 -4.41 1.85
C ILE A 114 7.22 -3.62 2.78
N GLU A 115 6.23 -2.96 2.20
CA GLU A 115 5.05 -2.47 2.90
C GLU A 115 3.87 -3.36 2.55
N THR A 116 3.29 -4.03 3.54
CA THR A 116 2.22 -5.02 3.32
C THR A 116 1.21 -5.03 4.46
N CYS A 117 -0.03 -5.37 4.17
CA CYS A 117 -0.97 -5.77 5.22
C CYS A 117 -0.89 -7.28 5.53
N GLY A 118 -0.08 -8.03 4.82
CA GLY A 118 0.09 -9.47 5.04
C GLY A 118 -1.12 -10.34 4.71
N PHE A 119 -2.09 -9.83 3.95
CA PHE A 119 -3.26 -10.60 3.53
C PHE A 119 -2.93 -11.51 2.35
N THR A 120 -2.33 -12.67 2.64
CA THR A 120 -1.99 -13.70 1.67
C THR A 120 -1.89 -15.06 2.36
N SER A 121 -1.71 -16.16 1.61
CA SER A 121 -1.44 -17.46 2.22
C SER A 121 -0.10 -17.48 2.94
N GLY A 122 0.04 -18.35 3.97
CA GLY A 122 1.29 -18.50 4.72
C GLY A 122 2.48 -18.82 3.81
N GLU A 123 2.31 -19.75 2.89
CA GLU A 123 3.35 -20.14 1.91
C GLU A 123 3.86 -18.95 1.08
N LYS A 124 2.94 -18.13 0.54
CA LYS A 124 3.31 -16.94 -0.21
C LYS A 124 4.01 -15.89 0.66
N PHE A 125 3.57 -15.77 1.91
CA PHE A 125 4.18 -14.84 2.84
C PHE A 125 5.61 -15.27 3.21
N GLU A 126 5.84 -16.55 3.49
CA GLU A 126 7.16 -17.12 3.75
C GLU A 126 8.10 -16.94 2.56
N LYS A 127 7.61 -17.20 1.33
CA LYS A 127 8.38 -16.94 0.10
C LYS A 127 8.83 -15.48 -0.02
N LEU A 128 8.01 -14.52 0.41
CA LEU A 128 8.40 -13.10 0.47
C LEU A 128 9.44 -12.86 1.56
N LEU A 129 9.21 -13.40 2.77
CA LEU A 129 10.12 -13.24 3.89
C LEU A 129 11.55 -13.69 3.56
N ASP A 130 11.72 -14.79 2.84
CA ASP A 130 13.05 -15.30 2.44
C ASP A 130 13.86 -14.30 1.62
N ASN A 131 13.20 -13.37 0.96
CA ASN A 131 13.81 -12.37 0.09
C ASN A 131 13.82 -10.94 0.66
N LEU A 132 13.48 -10.75 1.93
CA LEU A 132 13.37 -9.44 2.57
C LEU A 132 14.43 -9.24 3.65
N ASP A 133 14.86 -8.01 3.84
CA ASP A 133 15.75 -7.59 4.92
C ASP A 133 14.97 -6.84 6.01
N PHE A 134 13.85 -6.20 5.66
CA PHE A 134 12.97 -5.47 6.56
C PHE A 134 11.50 -5.55 6.12
N VAL A 135 10.57 -5.59 7.09
CA VAL A 135 9.13 -5.65 6.82
C VAL A 135 8.40 -4.53 7.55
N MET A 136 7.68 -3.70 6.82
CA MET A 136 6.69 -2.79 7.38
C MET A 136 5.30 -3.44 7.21
N MET A 137 4.68 -3.84 8.32
CA MET A 137 3.41 -4.56 8.27
C MET A 137 2.28 -3.76 8.92
N ASP A 138 1.19 -3.58 8.20
CA ASP A 138 0.02 -2.86 8.68
C ASP A 138 -0.93 -3.78 9.47
N ILE A 139 -1.19 -3.48 10.73
CA ILE A 139 -2.28 -4.07 11.54
C ILE A 139 -3.30 -2.98 11.82
N LYS A 140 -4.48 -3.10 11.23
CA LYS A 140 -5.46 -2.01 11.16
C LYS A 140 -6.55 -2.12 12.22
N LEU A 141 -7.11 -3.31 12.39
CA LEU A 141 -8.19 -3.62 13.32
C LEU A 141 -7.95 -4.99 13.95
N ALA A 142 -8.08 -5.09 15.27
CA ALA A 142 -7.93 -6.34 16.01
C ALA A 142 -9.17 -7.22 15.91
N ASP A 143 -10.35 -6.58 15.91
CA ASP A 143 -11.64 -7.28 15.80
C ASP A 143 -11.88 -7.75 14.36
N PRO A 144 -12.16 -9.05 14.10
CA PRO A 144 -12.32 -9.61 12.76
C PRO A 144 -13.56 -9.06 12.02
N GLU A 145 -14.66 -8.82 12.73
CA GLU A 145 -15.89 -8.32 12.10
C GLU A 145 -15.73 -6.86 11.70
N MET A 146 -15.09 -6.05 12.55
CA MET A 146 -14.75 -4.68 12.21
C MET A 146 -13.74 -4.62 11.07
N HIS A 147 -12.76 -5.54 11.05
CA HIS A 147 -11.80 -5.62 9.94
C HIS A 147 -12.51 -5.96 8.63
N LYS A 148 -13.42 -6.93 8.65
CA LYS A 148 -14.23 -7.30 7.48
C LYS A 148 -15.12 -6.15 7.00
N LYS A 149 -15.76 -5.44 7.93
CA LYS A 149 -16.62 -4.28 7.63
C LYS A 149 -15.86 -3.15 6.94
N TRP A 150 -14.65 -2.86 7.39
CA TRP A 150 -13.90 -1.67 6.97
C TRP A 150 -12.79 -1.95 5.97
N CYS A 151 -12.16 -3.13 6.03
CA CYS A 151 -11.09 -3.54 5.13
C CYS A 151 -11.54 -4.54 4.07
N GLY A 152 -12.78 -5.06 4.16
CA GLY A 152 -13.38 -5.95 3.17
C GLY A 152 -12.98 -7.42 3.30
N VAL A 153 -12.10 -7.76 4.24
CA VAL A 153 -11.60 -9.13 4.48
C VAL A 153 -11.42 -9.40 5.97
N ASP A 154 -11.39 -10.67 6.35
CA ASP A 154 -11.04 -11.12 7.69
C ASP A 154 -9.57 -10.83 8.00
N ASN A 155 -9.23 -10.57 9.27
CA ASN A 155 -7.85 -10.33 9.70
C ASN A 155 -7.09 -11.59 10.10
N LYS A 156 -7.72 -12.76 10.17
CA LYS A 156 -7.07 -14.00 10.60
C LYS A 156 -5.80 -14.34 9.80
N PRO A 157 -5.80 -14.32 8.44
CA PRO A 157 -4.58 -14.56 7.69
C PRO A 157 -3.48 -13.52 7.99
N ILE A 158 -3.87 -12.27 8.24
CA ILE A 158 -2.95 -11.18 8.58
C ILE A 158 -2.24 -11.47 9.91
N LEU A 159 -3.00 -11.83 10.94
CA LEU A 159 -2.46 -12.12 12.27
C LEU A 159 -1.62 -13.41 12.29
N GLU A 160 -1.99 -14.42 11.49
CA GLU A 160 -1.18 -15.60 11.30
C GLU A 160 0.16 -15.27 10.61
N ASN A 161 0.15 -14.43 9.60
CA ASN A 161 1.37 -13.99 8.91
C ASN A 161 2.22 -13.06 9.79
N PHE A 162 1.60 -12.24 10.64
CA PHE A 162 2.33 -11.49 11.66
C PHE A 162 3.06 -12.42 12.65
N ARG A 163 2.43 -13.50 13.08
CA ARG A 163 3.10 -14.50 13.92
C ARG A 163 4.31 -15.12 13.21
N ARG A 164 4.16 -15.52 11.92
CA ARG A 164 5.28 -16.01 11.11
C ARG A 164 6.42 -14.99 11.01
N LEU A 165 6.08 -13.71 10.83
CA LEU A 165 7.07 -12.63 10.80
C LEU A 165 7.85 -12.57 12.11
N LYS A 166 7.19 -12.63 13.26
CA LYS A 166 7.86 -12.67 14.58
C LYS A 166 8.74 -13.89 14.73
N GLU A 167 8.23 -15.07 14.38
CA GLU A 167 8.97 -16.34 14.46
C GLU A 167 10.21 -16.36 13.54
N SER A 168 10.16 -15.66 12.41
CA SER A 168 11.31 -15.54 11.49
C SER A 168 12.48 -14.73 12.06
N GLY A 169 12.25 -13.94 13.12
CA GLY A 169 13.25 -13.04 13.69
C GLY A 169 13.65 -11.86 12.78
N LYS A 170 12.99 -11.65 11.64
CA LYS A 170 13.31 -10.55 10.73
C LYS A 170 13.00 -9.19 11.36
N PRO A 171 13.86 -8.18 11.14
CA PRO A 171 13.58 -6.81 11.51
C PRO A 171 12.27 -6.33 10.90
N HIS A 172 11.42 -5.71 11.73
CA HIS A 172 10.11 -5.25 11.27
C HIS A 172 9.60 -4.04 12.06
N LEU A 173 8.69 -3.32 11.44
CA LEU A 173 7.93 -2.22 12.02
C LEU A 173 6.44 -2.48 11.78
N ILE A 174 5.66 -2.46 12.84
CA ILE A 174 4.20 -2.53 12.72
C ILE A 174 3.65 -1.13 12.54
N ARG A 175 2.76 -0.96 11.56
CA ARG A 175 2.10 0.32 11.31
C ARG A 175 0.61 0.20 11.57
N VAL A 176 0.06 1.20 12.23
CA VAL A 176 -1.37 1.30 12.52
C VAL A 176 -1.89 2.62 11.96
N PRO A 177 -2.62 2.59 10.84
CA PRO A 177 -3.27 3.80 10.34
C PRO A 177 -4.39 4.20 11.28
N LEU A 178 -4.35 5.44 11.76
CA LEU A 178 -5.34 6.00 12.69
C LEU A 178 -6.48 6.64 11.90
N ILE A 179 -7.58 5.92 11.75
CA ILE A 179 -8.79 6.43 11.10
C ILE A 179 -9.79 6.83 12.19
N PRO A 180 -10.26 8.09 12.23
CA PRO A 180 -11.11 8.60 13.28
C PRO A 180 -12.34 7.73 13.56
N ASP A 181 -12.53 7.35 14.82
CA ASP A 181 -13.63 6.50 15.36
C ASP A 181 -13.66 5.08 14.79
N ILE A 182 -12.66 4.67 14.00
CA ILE A 182 -12.61 3.33 13.39
C ILE A 182 -11.41 2.55 13.92
N THR A 183 -10.20 3.02 13.63
CA THR A 183 -8.98 2.33 14.05
C THR A 183 -8.30 3.01 15.24
N ASP A 184 -8.56 4.29 15.48
CA ASP A 184 -7.97 5.10 16.55
C ASP A 184 -8.73 5.03 17.88
N THR A 185 -9.70 4.10 18.00
CA THR A 185 -10.41 3.90 19.27
C THR A 185 -9.48 3.26 20.30
N ARG A 186 -9.64 3.64 21.57
CA ARG A 186 -8.83 3.09 22.68
C ARG A 186 -8.92 1.56 22.74
N GLU A 187 -10.10 1.00 22.50
CA GLU A 187 -10.36 -0.44 22.51
C GLU A 187 -9.55 -1.16 21.44
N ASN A 188 -9.57 -0.64 20.21
CA ASN A 188 -8.81 -1.20 19.10
C ASN A 188 -7.29 -1.11 19.34
N LEU A 189 -6.81 0.06 19.77
CA LEU A 189 -5.38 0.27 20.05
C LEU A 189 -4.88 -0.61 21.18
N ALA A 190 -5.67 -0.76 22.27
CA ALA A 190 -5.31 -1.66 23.36
C ALA A 190 -5.30 -3.14 22.94
N ALA A 191 -6.21 -3.55 22.05
CA ALA A 191 -6.21 -4.90 21.49
C ALA A 191 -5.01 -5.14 20.55
N ILE A 192 -4.70 -4.17 19.68
CA ILE A 192 -3.50 -4.23 18.82
C ILE A 192 -2.23 -4.30 19.67
N ALA A 193 -2.11 -3.49 20.72
CA ALA A 193 -0.96 -3.48 21.62
C ALA A 193 -0.68 -4.87 22.23
N LYS A 194 -1.74 -5.60 22.62
CA LYS A 194 -1.61 -6.99 23.08
C LYS A 194 -1.12 -7.95 22.00
N ILE A 195 -1.56 -7.76 20.75
CA ILE A 195 -1.16 -8.59 19.61
C ILE A 195 0.32 -8.37 19.28
N VAL A 196 0.74 -7.10 19.18
CA VAL A 196 2.09 -6.74 18.72
C VAL A 196 3.16 -6.97 19.80
N GLY A 197 2.81 -6.83 21.06
CA GLY A 197 3.70 -7.07 22.22
C GLY A 197 4.90 -6.11 22.20
N ASP A 198 6.12 -6.66 22.05
CA ASP A 198 7.38 -5.91 22.07
C ASP A 198 7.81 -5.37 20.70
N SER A 199 7.02 -5.55 19.65
CA SER A 199 7.33 -5.01 18.33
C SER A 199 7.31 -3.48 18.35
N GLU A 200 8.18 -2.85 17.55
CA GLU A 200 8.10 -1.42 17.29
C GLU A 200 6.84 -1.09 16.50
N VAL A 201 6.16 -0.01 16.91
CA VAL A 201 4.89 0.41 16.32
C VAL A 201 4.96 1.86 15.87
N GLU A 202 4.51 2.12 14.66
CA GLU A 202 4.29 3.46 14.13
C GLU A 202 2.79 3.69 13.93
N LEU A 203 2.26 4.65 14.67
CA LEU A 203 0.88 5.09 14.55
C LEU A 203 0.84 6.21 13.51
N LEU A 204 0.12 5.97 12.40
CA LEU A 204 0.07 6.90 11.26
C LEU A 204 -1.16 7.79 11.37
N GLY A 205 -0.98 9.10 11.56
CA GLY A 205 -2.08 10.06 11.64
C GLY A 205 -2.95 10.06 10.39
N TYR A 206 -4.24 10.30 10.57
CA TYR A 206 -5.18 10.37 9.45
C TYR A 206 -4.90 11.55 8.54
N ASN A 207 -4.91 11.29 7.25
CA ASN A 207 -4.77 12.29 6.21
C ASN A 207 -5.99 12.26 5.28
N SER A 208 -6.83 13.28 5.34
CA SER A 208 -8.07 13.39 4.55
C SER A 208 -7.84 13.66 3.06
N PHE A 209 -6.62 14.04 2.64
CA PHE A 209 -6.33 14.33 1.22
C PHE A 209 -6.46 13.13 0.29
N ALA A 210 -6.62 11.91 0.82
CA ALA A 210 -6.91 10.72 0.04
C ALA A 210 -8.13 10.90 -0.88
N GLY A 211 -9.15 11.62 -0.42
CA GLY A 211 -10.39 11.86 -1.15
C GLY A 211 -10.20 12.45 -2.55
N ALA A 212 -9.22 13.34 -2.73
CA ALA A 212 -8.93 13.97 -4.01
C ALA A 212 -8.50 12.99 -5.12
N LYS A 213 -7.92 11.84 -4.76
CA LYS A 213 -7.52 10.80 -5.72
C LYS A 213 -8.69 9.93 -6.18
N TYR A 214 -9.70 9.76 -5.32
CA TYR A 214 -10.84 8.88 -5.60
C TYR A 214 -11.63 9.34 -6.82
N GLU A 215 -11.94 10.63 -6.89
CA GLU A 215 -12.63 11.20 -8.05
C GLU A 215 -11.84 10.98 -9.35
N GLY A 216 -10.51 11.09 -9.27
CA GLY A 216 -9.61 10.88 -10.41
C GLY A 216 -9.69 9.49 -11.01
N VAL A 217 -10.02 8.46 -10.24
CA VAL A 217 -10.21 7.07 -10.69
C VAL A 217 -11.69 6.67 -10.75
N GLY A 218 -12.61 7.65 -10.74
CA GLY A 218 -14.05 7.42 -10.84
C GLY A 218 -14.69 6.73 -9.63
N ARG A 219 -14.06 6.86 -8.44
CA ARG A 219 -14.54 6.32 -7.17
C ARG A 219 -15.02 7.42 -6.24
N VAL A 220 -15.84 7.06 -5.25
CA VAL A 220 -16.33 7.99 -4.22
C VAL A 220 -15.61 7.71 -2.90
N TYR A 221 -15.04 8.75 -2.30
CA TYR A 221 -14.51 8.70 -0.94
C TYR A 221 -15.62 9.00 0.05
N THR A 222 -15.85 8.10 1.00
CA THR A 222 -17.04 8.17 1.88
C THR A 222 -16.70 8.55 3.32
N LEU A 223 -15.41 8.66 3.68
CA LEU A 223 -15.03 9.02 5.04
C LEU A 223 -15.05 10.53 5.23
N PRO A 224 -15.52 11.00 6.42
CA PRO A 224 -15.54 12.41 6.74
C PRO A 224 -14.13 12.96 6.94
N ASP A 225 -13.98 14.25 6.70
CA ASP A 225 -12.81 15.01 7.15
C ASP A 225 -12.94 15.26 8.66
N LYS A 226 -12.26 14.43 9.44
CA LYS A 226 -12.29 14.44 10.89
C LYS A 226 -10.88 14.28 11.45
N LYS A 227 -10.57 14.95 12.54
CA LYS A 227 -9.30 14.77 13.25
C LYS A 227 -9.31 13.47 14.04
N ASN A 228 -8.12 12.90 14.26
CA ASN A 228 -7.95 11.75 15.14
C ASN A 228 -8.39 12.07 16.56
N ASN A 229 -8.84 11.03 17.28
CA ASN A 229 -9.01 11.04 18.70
C ASN A 229 -7.65 11.27 19.41
N GLU A 230 -7.68 11.60 20.70
CA GLU A 230 -6.46 11.63 21.52
C GLU A 230 -5.86 10.23 21.61
N ILE A 231 -4.58 10.10 21.31
CA ILE A 231 -3.89 8.81 21.24
C ILE A 231 -3.05 8.59 22.48
N ASP A 232 -3.39 7.54 23.21
CA ASP A 232 -2.63 7.09 24.37
C ASP A 232 -1.50 6.15 23.95
N LEU A 233 -0.30 6.71 23.78
CA LEU A 233 0.90 5.93 23.40
C LEU A 233 1.33 4.95 24.48
N SER A 234 0.94 5.14 25.75
CA SER A 234 1.32 4.26 26.85
C SER A 234 0.71 2.85 26.76
N LEU A 235 -0.25 2.65 25.87
CA LEU A 235 -0.79 1.33 25.54
C LEU A 235 0.26 0.40 24.93
N PHE A 236 1.24 0.95 24.24
CA PHE A 236 2.28 0.21 23.54
C PHE A 236 3.62 0.30 24.29
N ARG A 237 4.42 -0.74 24.22
CA ARG A 237 5.79 -0.72 24.81
C ARG A 237 6.74 0.17 24.01
N HIS A 238 6.63 0.10 22.68
CA HIS A 238 7.50 0.85 21.77
C HIS A 238 6.64 1.44 20.66
N ALA A 239 6.15 2.66 20.84
CA ALA A 239 5.35 3.33 19.83
C ALA A 239 5.78 4.78 19.58
N LYS A 240 5.66 5.21 18.33
CA LYS A 240 5.77 6.61 17.93
C LYS A 240 4.54 7.00 17.11
N LEU A 241 4.17 8.29 17.21
CA LEU A 241 3.12 8.89 16.39
C LEU A 241 3.80 9.64 15.23
N SER A 242 3.47 9.27 14.01
CA SER A 242 3.89 9.96 12.80
C SER A 242 2.75 10.82 12.26
N LYS A 243 3.08 12.04 11.83
CA LYS A 243 2.12 13.03 11.28
C LYS A 243 1.89 12.81 9.81
#